data_94c7193513a925fd54ecb5ec0f460945
#
_entry.id   94c7193513a925fd54ecb5ec0f460945
#
_cell.length_a   1.000
_cell.length_b   1.000
_cell.length_c   1.000
_cell.angle_alpha   90.00
_cell.angle_beta   90.00
_cell.angle_gamma   90.00
#
_symmetry.space_group_name_H-M   'P 1'
#
loop_
_entity.id
_entity.type
_entity.pdbx_description
1 polymer ?
#
loop_
_entity_poly.entity_id
_entity_poly.type
_entity_poly.pdbx_seq_one_letter_code
_entity_poly.pdbx_strand_id
1 'polypeptide(L)'
;MCIRDRGVIELYKRLRPGEPEEVENATNLFMGMFFDARRYDLAKVGRYKYNKKLALKNRIAGHVLAEDVIDPSTGEVLFAAGTTLTREDATAIQNAAVPFVYIQTEEKNVKVLSNLMVDLSEYVGFDPKEVGIHEAVYYPVLEKLLQEYDDEDELKAAIEANVSELVPKHITKEDIIASINYNIHLEYGIGNDDDIDHLGNRRIRAVGELLQNQYRIGLS
;
A
#
# COMPACT_ATOMS: atom_id res chain seq x y z
N MET A 1 6.57 21.62 21.48
CA MET A 1 6.48 20.19 21.07
C MET A 1 5.15 19.98 20.35
N CYS A 2 5.18 19.48 19.12
CA CYS A 2 3.95 19.28 18.35
C CYS A 2 3.19 18.01 18.80
N ILE A 3 1.93 17.86 18.35
CA ILE A 3 1.09 16.69 18.72
C ILE A 3 1.76 15.39 18.29
N ARG A 4 2.40 15.40 17.11
CA ARG A 4 3.15 14.25 16.57
C ARG A 4 4.26 13.81 17.52
N ASP A 5 5.09 14.75 17.98
CA ASP A 5 6.25 14.46 18.84
C ASP A 5 5.80 13.86 20.18
N ARG A 6 4.70 14.40 20.75
CA ARG A 6 4.10 13.85 21.98
C ARG A 6 3.61 12.41 21.77
N GLY A 7 2.94 12.13 20.66
CA GLY A 7 2.45 10.78 20.35
C GLY A 7 3.58 9.76 20.21
N VAL A 8 4.68 10.15 19.52
CA VAL A 8 5.84 9.28 19.34
C VAL A 8 6.57 9.04 20.67
N ILE A 9 6.70 10.04 21.53
CA ILE A 9 7.29 9.91 22.87
C ILE A 9 6.43 8.98 23.75
N GLU A 10 5.11 9.13 23.75
CA GLU A 10 4.23 8.26 24.54
C GLU A 10 4.32 6.77 24.09
N LEU A 11 4.46 6.54 22.79
CA LEU A 11 4.75 5.20 22.27
C LEU A 11 6.12 4.71 22.73
N TYR A 12 7.15 5.57 22.67
CA TYR A 12 8.51 5.23 23.09
C TYR A 12 8.59 4.82 24.55
N LYS A 13 7.95 5.57 25.46
CA LYS A 13 7.85 5.25 26.90
C LYS A 13 7.35 3.83 27.16
N ARG A 14 6.36 3.40 26.38
CA ARG A 14 5.76 2.06 26.52
C ARG A 14 6.65 0.96 25.98
N LEU A 15 7.41 1.24 24.91
CA LEU A 15 8.30 0.26 24.27
C LEU A 15 9.67 0.17 24.95
N ARG A 16 10.14 1.28 25.54
CA ARG A 16 11.45 1.42 26.18
C ARG A 16 11.33 2.11 27.53
N PRO A 17 10.72 1.48 28.53
CA PRO A 17 10.57 2.08 29.84
C PRO A 17 11.94 2.33 30.51
N GLY A 18 12.12 3.56 31.01
CA GLY A 18 13.34 3.96 31.71
C GLY A 18 14.46 4.56 30.83
N GLU A 19 14.29 4.63 29.53
CA GLU A 19 15.21 5.36 28.64
C GLU A 19 14.85 6.86 28.54
N PRO A 20 15.83 7.74 28.21
CA PRO A 20 15.59 9.17 28.03
C PRO A 20 14.55 9.46 26.94
N GLU A 21 13.62 10.35 27.24
CA GLU A 21 12.48 10.70 26.37
C GLU A 21 12.87 11.74 25.31
N GLU A 22 13.73 11.36 24.38
CA GLU A 22 14.15 12.22 23.28
C GLU A 22 13.31 12.00 22.03
N VAL A 23 12.85 13.08 21.38
CA VAL A 23 12.02 13.00 20.17
C VAL A 23 12.73 12.29 19.03
N GLU A 24 14.04 12.52 18.91
CA GLU A 24 14.85 11.92 17.85
C GLU A 24 14.94 10.40 18.01
N ASN A 25 15.29 9.92 19.21
CA ASN A 25 15.36 8.50 19.51
C ASN A 25 14.00 7.81 19.34
N ALA A 26 12.93 8.45 19.79
CA ALA A 26 11.57 7.96 19.65
C ALA A 26 11.14 7.88 18.19
N THR A 27 11.46 8.89 17.38
CA THR A 27 11.15 8.92 15.95
C THR A 27 11.96 7.84 15.20
N ASN A 28 13.25 7.72 15.48
CA ASN A 28 14.10 6.71 14.86
C ASN A 28 13.64 5.28 15.17
N LEU A 29 13.24 5.03 16.44
CA LEU A 29 12.67 3.73 16.82
C LEU A 29 11.38 3.44 16.04
N PHE A 30 10.45 4.40 15.99
CA PHE A 30 9.17 4.25 15.29
C PHE A 30 9.38 4.02 13.79
N MET A 31 10.21 4.84 13.15
CA MET A 31 10.51 4.69 11.72
C MET A 31 11.21 3.35 11.43
N GLY A 32 12.14 2.94 12.28
CA GLY A 32 12.82 1.66 12.14
C GLY A 32 11.92 0.45 12.32
N MET A 33 10.87 0.55 13.14
CA MET A 33 9.95 -0.57 13.38
C MET A 33 9.04 -0.87 12.18
N PHE A 34 8.58 0.16 11.46
CA PHE A 34 7.53 0.00 10.46
C PHE A 34 7.98 0.31 9.03
N PHE A 35 8.93 1.23 8.86
CA PHE A 35 9.26 1.81 7.55
C PHE A 35 10.70 1.52 7.09
N ASP A 36 11.54 0.89 7.93
CA ASP A 36 12.88 0.50 7.52
C ASP A 36 12.85 -0.87 6.84
N ALA A 37 13.12 -0.88 5.53
CA ALA A 37 13.18 -2.10 4.71
C ALA A 37 14.20 -3.14 5.22
N ARG A 38 15.19 -2.73 6.01
CA ARG A 38 16.20 -3.63 6.60
C ARG A 38 15.69 -4.36 7.84
N ARG A 39 14.71 -3.79 8.53
CA ARG A 39 14.17 -4.31 9.80
C ARG A 39 12.81 -4.95 9.65
N TYR A 40 12.02 -4.50 8.71
CA TYR A 40 10.66 -4.97 8.50
C TYR A 40 10.49 -5.52 7.07
N ASP A 41 10.20 -6.80 6.97
CA ASP A 41 10.00 -7.50 5.69
C ASP A 41 8.66 -8.24 5.71
N LEU A 42 7.71 -7.76 4.92
CA LEU A 42 6.42 -8.42 4.68
C LEU A 42 6.58 -9.74 3.90
N ALA A 43 7.72 -9.93 3.24
CA ALA A 43 7.94 -10.90 2.19
C ALA A 43 6.96 -10.74 1.00
N LYS A 44 7.18 -11.46 -0.09
CA LYS A 44 6.29 -11.42 -1.28
C LYS A 44 4.84 -11.77 -0.92
N VAL A 45 4.63 -12.79 -0.08
CA VAL A 45 3.30 -13.24 0.32
C VAL A 45 2.55 -12.17 1.11
N GLY A 46 3.23 -11.48 2.03
CA GLY A 46 2.64 -10.40 2.80
C GLY A 46 2.24 -9.22 1.91
N ARG A 47 3.14 -8.75 1.03
CA ARG A 47 2.84 -7.68 0.08
C ARG A 47 1.68 -8.04 -0.85
N TYR A 48 1.66 -9.26 -1.39
CA TYR A 48 0.55 -9.75 -2.20
C TYR A 48 -0.79 -9.71 -1.44
N LYS A 49 -0.81 -10.17 -0.18
CA LYS A 49 -2.04 -10.15 0.65
C LYS A 49 -2.51 -8.73 0.93
N TYR A 50 -1.59 -7.82 1.28
CA TYR A 50 -1.91 -6.39 1.45
C TYR A 50 -2.51 -5.81 0.18
N ASN A 51 -1.83 -5.97 -0.95
CA ASN A 51 -2.31 -5.44 -2.22
C ASN A 51 -3.68 -6.03 -2.59
N LYS A 52 -3.89 -7.33 -2.44
CA LYS A 52 -5.17 -7.98 -2.71
C LYS A 52 -6.31 -7.44 -1.83
N LYS A 53 -6.03 -7.22 -0.54
CA LYS A 53 -7.03 -6.79 0.45
C LYS A 53 -7.33 -5.30 0.29
N LEU A 54 -6.31 -4.46 0.13
CA LEU A 54 -6.41 -3.01 0.10
C LEU A 54 -6.65 -2.43 -1.29
N ALA A 55 -6.54 -3.24 -2.36
CA ALA A 55 -6.78 -2.79 -3.73
C ALA A 55 -8.12 -2.05 -3.84
N LEU A 56 -8.05 -0.81 -4.31
CA LEU A 56 -9.23 0.06 -4.44
C LEU A 56 -10.30 -0.61 -5.29
N LYS A 57 -9.91 -1.23 -6.41
CA LYS A 57 -10.81 -1.94 -7.33
C LYS A 57 -11.66 -3.02 -6.66
N ASN A 58 -11.11 -3.75 -5.68
CA ASN A 58 -11.84 -4.81 -5.00
C ASN A 58 -12.86 -4.29 -3.98
N ARG A 59 -12.75 -3.01 -3.62
CA ARG A 59 -13.56 -2.36 -2.58
C ARG A 59 -14.66 -1.48 -3.16
N ILE A 60 -14.48 -0.97 -4.39
CA ILE A 60 -15.43 -0.06 -5.03
C ILE A 60 -16.24 -0.72 -6.15
N ALA A 61 -15.80 -1.85 -6.70
CA ALA A 61 -16.53 -2.56 -7.76
C ALA A 61 -17.94 -2.97 -7.28
N GLY A 62 -18.95 -2.71 -8.10
CA GLY A 62 -20.35 -2.98 -7.79
C GLY A 62 -21.06 -1.90 -6.98
N HIS A 63 -20.35 -0.89 -6.49
CA HIS A 63 -20.92 0.24 -5.75
C HIS A 63 -21.22 1.44 -6.68
N VAL A 64 -22.09 2.32 -6.22
CA VAL A 64 -22.45 3.57 -6.91
C VAL A 64 -21.56 4.70 -6.41
N LEU A 65 -21.03 5.51 -7.32
CA LEU A 65 -20.26 6.70 -6.98
C LEU A 65 -21.14 7.77 -6.34
N ALA A 66 -20.69 8.33 -5.23
CA ALA A 66 -21.35 9.45 -4.55
C ALA A 66 -20.90 10.81 -5.11
N GLU A 67 -19.68 10.89 -5.64
CA GLU A 67 -19.06 12.09 -6.19
C GLU A 67 -18.33 11.74 -7.49
N ASP A 68 -18.04 12.75 -8.31
CA ASP A 68 -17.23 12.58 -9.51
C ASP A 68 -15.82 12.10 -9.16
N VAL A 69 -15.30 11.18 -9.94
CA VAL A 69 -13.91 10.70 -9.84
C VAL A 69 -13.08 11.49 -10.84
N ILE A 70 -12.10 12.22 -10.34
CA ILE A 70 -11.20 13.06 -11.11
C ILE A 70 -9.84 12.39 -11.23
N ASP A 71 -9.28 12.40 -12.44
CA ASP A 71 -7.90 11.97 -12.67
C ASP A 71 -6.93 12.96 -12.01
N PRO A 72 -6.08 12.51 -11.07
CA PRO A 72 -5.16 13.42 -10.39
C PRO A 72 -4.08 14.00 -11.33
N SER A 73 -3.80 13.38 -12.47
CA SER A 73 -2.77 13.82 -13.41
C SER A 73 -3.27 14.84 -14.42
N THR A 74 -4.51 14.67 -14.91
CA THR A 74 -5.10 15.53 -15.96
C THR A 74 -6.11 16.53 -15.42
N GLY A 75 -6.74 16.25 -14.27
CA GLY A 75 -7.85 17.01 -13.72
C GLY A 75 -9.19 16.76 -14.43
N GLU A 76 -9.26 15.81 -15.35
CA GLU A 76 -10.47 15.44 -16.05
C GLU A 76 -11.35 14.50 -15.22
N VAL A 77 -12.67 14.53 -15.47
CA VAL A 77 -13.61 13.62 -14.83
C VAL A 77 -13.54 12.26 -15.52
N LEU A 78 -13.05 11.24 -14.81
CA LEU A 78 -13.03 9.86 -15.30
C LEU A 78 -14.42 9.22 -15.25
N PHE A 79 -15.13 9.39 -14.16
CA PHE A 79 -16.46 8.83 -13.93
C PHE A 79 -17.32 9.83 -13.16
N ALA A 80 -18.56 10.02 -13.61
CA ALA A 80 -19.50 10.94 -12.98
C ALA A 80 -20.18 10.31 -11.75
N ALA A 81 -20.59 11.14 -10.81
CA ALA A 81 -21.43 10.75 -9.68
C ALA A 81 -22.69 10.02 -10.14
N GLY A 82 -23.14 9.03 -9.35
CA GLY A 82 -24.28 8.18 -9.69
C GLY A 82 -23.96 7.00 -10.62
N THR A 83 -22.74 6.89 -11.13
CA THR A 83 -22.32 5.74 -11.95
C THR A 83 -22.12 4.50 -11.06
N THR A 84 -22.70 3.37 -11.47
CA THR A 84 -22.40 2.06 -10.86
C THR A 84 -21.13 1.51 -11.47
N LEU A 85 -20.11 1.31 -10.65
CA LEU A 85 -18.79 0.88 -11.10
C LEU A 85 -18.76 -0.60 -11.47
N THR A 86 -18.39 -0.90 -12.70
CA THR A 86 -18.01 -2.27 -13.10
C THR A 86 -16.62 -2.62 -12.53
N ARG A 87 -16.19 -3.86 -12.69
CA ARG A 87 -14.85 -4.28 -12.28
C ARG A 87 -13.75 -3.64 -13.15
N GLU A 88 -14.07 -3.37 -14.41
CA GLU A 88 -13.17 -2.70 -15.36
C GLU A 88 -13.02 -1.23 -14.99
N ASP A 89 -14.12 -0.52 -14.70
CA ASP A 89 -14.11 0.87 -14.26
C ASP A 89 -13.31 1.04 -12.96
N ALA A 90 -13.53 0.14 -11.99
CA ALA A 90 -12.81 0.13 -10.73
C ALA A 90 -11.30 -0.12 -10.91
N THR A 91 -10.92 -0.91 -11.92
CA THR A 91 -9.50 -1.14 -12.27
C THR A 91 -8.91 0.10 -12.92
N ALA A 92 -9.63 0.77 -13.83
CA ALA A 92 -9.20 2.02 -14.43
C ALA A 92 -8.99 3.12 -13.39
N ILE A 93 -9.92 3.27 -12.42
CA ILE A 93 -9.78 4.21 -11.30
C ILE A 93 -8.53 3.90 -10.46
N GLN A 94 -8.28 2.63 -10.15
CA GLN A 94 -7.08 2.24 -9.40
C GLN A 94 -5.80 2.56 -10.16
N ASN A 95 -5.78 2.26 -11.47
CA ASN A 95 -4.60 2.49 -12.32
C ASN A 95 -4.38 3.97 -12.64
N ALA A 96 -5.41 4.81 -12.59
CA ALA A 96 -5.25 6.27 -12.61
C ALA A 96 -4.68 6.84 -11.29
N ALA A 97 -4.24 5.98 -10.36
CA ALA A 97 -3.66 6.36 -9.06
C ALA A 97 -4.55 7.30 -8.22
N VAL A 98 -5.89 7.19 -8.38
CA VAL A 98 -6.84 7.99 -7.62
C VAL A 98 -6.67 7.70 -6.11
N PRO A 99 -6.43 8.73 -5.27
CA PRO A 99 -6.12 8.51 -3.86
C PRO A 99 -7.34 8.09 -3.03
N PHE A 100 -8.53 8.46 -3.44
CA PHE A 100 -9.78 8.09 -2.77
C PHE A 100 -10.99 8.22 -3.69
N VAL A 101 -12.05 7.49 -3.35
CA VAL A 101 -13.35 7.55 -4.03
C VAL A 101 -14.45 7.63 -2.98
N TYR A 102 -15.51 8.40 -3.25
CA TYR A 102 -16.71 8.39 -2.43
C TYR A 102 -17.74 7.46 -3.06
N ILE A 103 -18.23 6.48 -2.30
CA ILE A 103 -19.26 5.54 -2.71
C ILE A 103 -20.51 5.69 -1.85
N GLN A 104 -21.66 5.41 -2.44
CA GLN A 104 -22.94 5.39 -1.74
C GLN A 104 -23.11 4.04 -1.03
N THR A 105 -23.52 4.09 0.24
CA THR A 105 -24.02 2.94 0.98
C THR A 105 -25.45 3.22 1.43
N GLU A 106 -26.12 2.23 2.01
CA GLU A 106 -27.52 2.39 2.48
C GLU A 106 -27.65 3.48 3.55
N GLU A 107 -26.63 3.68 4.37
CA GLU A 107 -26.68 4.62 5.49
C GLU A 107 -26.10 5.99 5.16
N LYS A 108 -24.99 6.05 4.43
CA LYS A 108 -24.25 7.27 4.12
C LYS A 108 -23.27 7.10 2.98
N ASN A 109 -22.75 8.22 2.49
CA ASN A 109 -21.60 8.21 1.58
C ASN A 109 -20.32 7.96 2.38
N VAL A 110 -19.49 7.04 1.92
CA VAL A 110 -18.24 6.66 2.57
C VAL A 110 -17.04 6.90 1.65
N LYS A 111 -15.95 7.37 2.25
CA LYS A 111 -14.68 7.65 1.56
C LYS A 111 -13.78 6.43 1.58
N VAL A 112 -13.58 5.80 0.44
CA VAL A 112 -12.70 4.65 0.29
C VAL A 112 -11.31 5.12 -0.14
N LEU A 113 -10.29 4.85 0.68
CA LEU A 113 -8.91 5.29 0.47
C LEU A 113 -8.10 4.20 -0.25
N SER A 114 -7.31 4.61 -1.24
CA SER A 114 -6.36 3.76 -1.94
C SER A 114 -5.07 3.58 -1.14
N ASN A 115 -4.36 2.47 -1.37
CA ASN A 115 -2.97 2.32 -0.96
C ASN A 115 -1.97 2.69 -2.07
N LEU A 116 -2.45 3.30 -3.16
CA LEU A 116 -1.68 3.79 -4.30
C LEU A 116 -0.80 2.73 -4.97
N MET A 117 -1.27 1.50 -5.02
CA MET A 117 -0.64 0.44 -5.80
C MET A 117 -1.33 0.33 -7.16
N VAL A 118 -0.54 0.51 -8.23
CA VAL A 118 -1.01 0.54 -9.62
C VAL A 118 -0.34 -0.54 -10.46
N ASP A 119 -0.91 -0.84 -11.62
CA ASP A 119 -0.30 -1.75 -12.60
C ASP A 119 0.72 -0.99 -13.44
N LEU A 120 1.96 -1.45 -13.45
CA LEU A 120 3.04 -0.80 -14.21
C LEU A 120 2.79 -0.81 -15.72
N SER A 121 2.11 -1.83 -16.25
CA SER A 121 1.83 -1.97 -17.68
C SER A 121 0.99 -0.83 -18.27
N GLU A 122 0.26 -0.08 -17.44
CA GLU A 122 -0.52 1.07 -17.88
C GLU A 122 0.32 2.35 -18.09
N TYR A 123 1.57 2.34 -17.64
CA TYR A 123 2.45 3.51 -17.62
C TYR A 123 3.68 3.40 -18.52
N VAL A 124 4.02 2.17 -18.95
CA VAL A 124 5.23 1.89 -19.72
C VAL A 124 4.90 1.09 -20.99
N GLY A 125 5.71 1.24 -22.03
CA GLY A 125 5.54 0.54 -23.32
C GLY A 125 6.12 -0.88 -23.37
N PHE A 126 6.85 -1.33 -22.33
CA PHE A 126 7.48 -2.64 -22.25
C PHE A 126 6.79 -3.58 -21.24
N ASP A 127 7.06 -4.89 -21.34
CA ASP A 127 6.52 -5.86 -20.36
C ASP A 127 7.23 -5.68 -19.00
N PRO A 128 6.48 -5.39 -17.90
CA PRO A 128 7.05 -5.28 -16.55
C PRO A 128 7.88 -6.49 -16.10
N LYS A 129 7.63 -7.66 -16.68
CA LYS A 129 8.39 -8.89 -16.36
C LYS A 129 9.84 -8.81 -16.82
N GLU A 130 10.15 -8.02 -17.85
CA GLU A 130 11.52 -7.83 -18.33
C GLU A 130 12.43 -7.18 -17.29
N VAL A 131 11.84 -6.33 -16.42
CA VAL A 131 12.53 -5.69 -15.29
C VAL A 131 12.28 -6.42 -13.96
N GLY A 132 11.74 -7.65 -13.99
CA GLY A 132 11.54 -8.50 -12.83
C GLY A 132 10.35 -8.10 -11.94
N ILE A 133 9.44 -7.24 -12.43
CA ILE A 133 8.23 -6.82 -11.73
C ILE A 133 7.06 -7.69 -12.16
N HIS A 134 6.41 -8.33 -11.18
CA HIS A 134 5.26 -9.22 -11.39
C HIS A 134 4.04 -8.81 -10.55
N GLU A 135 4.13 -7.72 -9.82
CA GLU A 135 3.16 -7.25 -8.85
C GLU A 135 2.85 -5.78 -9.10
N ALA A 136 1.78 -5.28 -8.48
CA ALA A 136 1.47 -3.86 -8.51
C ALA A 136 2.59 -3.04 -7.85
N VAL A 137 2.85 -1.87 -8.42
CA VAL A 137 3.93 -0.96 -8.00
C VAL A 137 3.37 0.24 -7.23
N TYR A 138 4.20 0.81 -6.37
CA TYR A 138 3.85 1.96 -5.56
C TYR A 138 3.97 3.25 -6.39
N TYR A 139 2.82 3.84 -6.69
CA TYR A 139 2.71 4.99 -7.60
C TYR A 139 3.57 6.20 -7.21
N PRO A 140 3.70 6.63 -5.93
CA PRO A 140 4.51 7.80 -5.59
C PRO A 140 6.01 7.68 -5.93
N VAL A 141 6.52 6.45 -6.06
CA VAL A 141 7.89 6.21 -6.54
C VAL A 141 7.89 6.18 -8.06
N LEU A 142 6.91 5.50 -8.67
CA LEU A 142 6.77 5.45 -10.12
C LEU A 142 6.61 6.85 -10.72
N GLU A 143 5.76 7.70 -10.13
CA GLU A 143 5.52 9.07 -10.58
C GLU A 143 6.81 9.91 -10.65
N LYS A 144 7.70 9.76 -9.66
CA LYS A 144 9.01 10.44 -9.67
C LYS A 144 9.88 9.98 -10.83
N LEU A 145 9.92 8.67 -11.08
CA LEU A 145 10.69 8.12 -12.19
C LEU A 145 10.14 8.57 -13.54
N LEU A 146 8.82 8.60 -13.70
CA LEU A 146 8.16 9.10 -14.91
C LEU A 146 8.39 10.61 -15.14
N GLN A 147 8.59 11.40 -14.08
CA GLN A 147 8.92 12.82 -14.20
C GLN A 147 10.40 13.08 -14.44
N GLU A 148 11.29 12.17 -14.06
CA GLU A 148 12.74 12.30 -14.16
C GLU A 148 13.28 11.80 -15.49
N TYR A 149 12.67 10.77 -16.08
CA TYR A 149 13.13 10.10 -17.30
C TYR A 149 12.07 10.16 -18.39
N ASP A 150 12.39 10.87 -19.48
CA ASP A 150 11.52 10.97 -20.66
C ASP A 150 11.82 9.84 -21.69
N ASP A 151 13.06 9.32 -21.68
CA ASP A 151 13.49 8.23 -22.57
C ASP A 151 13.11 6.86 -22.01
N GLU A 152 12.53 5.99 -22.87
CA GLU A 152 12.00 4.69 -22.44
C GLU A 152 13.10 3.73 -21.97
N ASP A 153 14.28 3.76 -22.61
CA ASP A 153 15.40 2.90 -22.24
C ASP A 153 16.02 3.34 -20.91
N GLU A 154 16.14 4.65 -20.68
CA GLU A 154 16.61 5.22 -19.40
C GLU A 154 15.60 4.95 -18.30
N LEU A 155 14.30 5.14 -18.56
CA LEU A 155 13.22 4.82 -17.64
C LEU A 155 13.23 3.33 -17.26
N LYS A 156 13.41 2.43 -18.22
CA LYS A 156 13.51 0.99 -17.98
C LYS A 156 14.68 0.64 -17.06
N ALA A 157 15.86 1.22 -17.30
CA ALA A 157 17.02 1.03 -16.44
C ALA A 157 16.81 1.61 -15.03
N ALA A 158 16.16 2.76 -14.92
CA ALA A 158 15.82 3.37 -13.65
C ALA A 158 14.80 2.53 -12.85
N ILE A 159 13.80 1.98 -13.52
CA ILE A 159 12.82 1.06 -12.92
C ILE A 159 13.50 -0.19 -12.40
N GLU A 160 14.39 -0.82 -13.21
CA GLU A 160 15.16 -2.00 -12.80
C GLU A 160 16.03 -1.74 -11.57
N ALA A 161 16.67 -0.58 -11.50
CA ALA A 161 17.48 -0.17 -10.34
C ALA A 161 16.65 0.07 -9.08
N ASN A 162 15.37 0.47 -9.20
CA ASN A 162 14.49 0.86 -8.11
C ASN A 162 13.37 -0.15 -7.80
N VAL A 163 13.46 -1.40 -8.26
CA VAL A 163 12.44 -2.45 -8.04
C VAL A 163 12.09 -2.61 -6.56
N SER A 164 13.07 -2.49 -5.65
CA SER A 164 12.85 -2.64 -4.21
C SER A 164 12.01 -1.52 -3.58
N GLU A 165 12.00 -0.32 -4.19
CA GLU A 165 11.19 0.82 -3.77
C GLU A 165 9.82 0.81 -4.46
N LEU A 166 9.78 0.40 -5.73
CA LEU A 166 8.55 0.24 -6.49
C LEU A 166 7.66 -0.88 -5.93
N VAL A 167 8.25 -1.99 -5.47
CA VAL A 167 7.54 -3.08 -4.80
C VAL A 167 8.02 -3.17 -3.34
N PRO A 168 7.58 -2.24 -2.47
CA PRO A 168 8.09 -2.16 -1.11
C PRO A 168 7.72 -3.40 -0.30
N LYS A 169 8.72 -4.04 0.31
CA LYS A 169 8.54 -5.17 1.24
C LYS A 169 8.27 -4.73 2.68
N HIS A 170 8.25 -3.44 2.93
CA HIS A 170 7.87 -2.81 4.18
C HIS A 170 6.47 -2.19 4.08
N ILE A 171 5.87 -1.84 5.21
CA ILE A 171 4.58 -1.15 5.25
C ILE A 171 4.79 0.30 4.84
N THR A 172 3.93 0.80 3.93
CA THR A 172 3.86 2.22 3.60
C THR A 172 2.85 2.94 4.51
N LYS A 173 2.89 4.26 4.57
CA LYS A 173 1.89 5.04 5.31
C LYS A 173 0.50 4.90 4.70
N GLU A 174 0.42 4.77 3.37
CA GLU A 174 -0.81 4.54 2.62
C GLU A 174 -1.43 3.18 2.97
N ASP A 175 -0.61 2.14 3.14
CA ASP A 175 -1.09 0.83 3.60
C ASP A 175 -1.74 0.93 5.00
N ILE A 176 -1.12 1.67 5.93
CA ILE A 176 -1.68 1.85 7.29
C ILE A 176 -3.02 2.56 7.22
N ILE A 177 -3.08 3.69 6.50
CA ILE A 177 -4.30 4.49 6.38
C ILE A 177 -5.41 3.69 5.67
N ALA A 178 -5.08 3.01 4.56
CA ALA A 178 -6.01 2.16 3.84
C ALA A 178 -6.49 0.96 4.68
N SER A 179 -5.63 0.38 5.53
CA SER A 179 -6.01 -0.72 6.44
C SER A 179 -7.00 -0.27 7.51
N ILE A 180 -6.77 0.90 8.12
CA ILE A 180 -7.71 1.50 9.07
C ILE A 180 -9.05 1.78 8.39
N ASN A 181 -9.00 2.39 7.21
CA ASN A 181 -10.18 2.69 6.40
C ASN A 181 -10.93 1.40 6.01
N TYR A 182 -10.21 0.33 5.64
CA TYR A 182 -10.80 -0.98 5.36
C TYR A 182 -11.56 -1.53 6.57
N ASN A 183 -10.94 -1.55 7.76
CA ASN A 183 -11.58 -2.06 8.97
C ASN A 183 -12.84 -1.29 9.37
N ILE A 184 -12.82 0.05 9.26
CA ILE A 184 -13.99 0.89 9.55
C ILE A 184 -15.13 0.59 8.55
N HIS A 185 -14.80 0.27 7.31
CA HIS A 185 -15.80 0.09 6.25
C HIS A 185 -16.40 -1.32 6.18
N LEU A 186 -15.86 -2.28 6.91
CA LEU A 186 -16.48 -3.61 7.04
C LEU A 186 -17.93 -3.52 7.58
N GLU A 187 -18.19 -2.54 8.47
CA GLU A 187 -19.52 -2.25 9.00
C GLU A 187 -20.53 -1.89 7.89
N TYR A 188 -20.05 -1.27 6.80
CA TYR A 188 -20.87 -0.85 5.65
C TYR A 188 -20.86 -1.87 4.50
N GLY A 189 -20.38 -3.09 4.73
CA GLY A 189 -20.31 -4.13 3.70
C GLY A 189 -19.23 -3.93 2.64
N ILE A 190 -18.29 -2.99 2.87
CA ILE A 190 -17.17 -2.75 1.97
C ILE A 190 -15.96 -3.55 2.43
N GLY A 191 -15.67 -4.61 1.71
CA GLY A 191 -14.64 -5.58 2.08
C GLY A 191 -15.24 -6.89 2.61
N ASN A 192 -14.36 -7.79 3.03
CA ASN A 192 -14.76 -9.09 3.56
C ASN A 192 -13.92 -9.45 4.78
N ASP A 193 -14.55 -10.07 5.76
CA ASP A 193 -13.85 -10.69 6.87
C ASP A 193 -13.01 -11.87 6.42
N ASP A 194 -11.90 -12.09 7.12
CA ASP A 194 -11.04 -13.24 6.86
C ASP A 194 -11.36 -14.36 7.84
N ASP A 195 -11.53 -15.57 7.32
CA ASP A 195 -11.55 -16.78 8.13
C ASP A 195 -10.11 -17.08 8.60
N ILE A 196 -9.88 -16.99 9.90
CA ILE A 196 -8.57 -17.23 10.54
C ILE A 196 -8.10 -18.67 10.34
N ASP A 197 -9.02 -19.62 10.27
CA ASP A 197 -8.71 -21.05 10.17
C ASP A 197 -8.48 -21.50 8.71
N HIS A 198 -8.87 -20.70 7.75
CA HIS A 198 -8.64 -20.99 6.35
C HIS A 198 -7.14 -21.05 6.04
N LEU A 199 -6.68 -22.16 5.43
CA LEU A 199 -5.26 -22.42 5.14
C LEU A 199 -4.62 -21.32 4.25
N GLY A 200 -5.40 -20.63 3.42
CA GLY A 200 -4.95 -19.48 2.66
C GLY A 200 -4.57 -18.25 3.53
N ASN A 201 -5.07 -18.18 4.77
CA ASN A 201 -4.78 -17.10 5.73
C ASN A 201 -3.73 -17.48 6.77
N ARG A 202 -3.36 -18.76 6.85
CA ARG A 202 -2.29 -19.26 7.75
C ARG A 202 -0.99 -19.38 6.97
N ARG A 203 0.02 -18.59 7.39
CA ARG A 203 1.37 -18.69 6.82
C ARG A 203 2.10 -19.89 7.42
N ILE A 204 2.60 -20.76 6.56
CA ILE A 204 3.50 -21.86 6.93
C ILE A 204 4.94 -21.43 6.64
N ARG A 205 5.81 -21.52 7.62
CA ARG A 205 7.25 -21.27 7.45
C ARG A 205 7.93 -22.53 6.95
N ALA A 206 8.62 -22.42 5.81
CA ALA A 206 9.44 -23.52 5.30
C ALA A 206 10.77 -23.64 6.05
N VAL A 207 11.42 -24.81 5.93
CA VAL A 207 12.69 -25.11 6.62
C VAL A 207 13.77 -24.08 6.31
N GLY A 208 13.86 -23.60 5.07
CA GLY A 208 14.83 -22.57 4.65
C GLY A 208 14.69 -21.27 5.43
N GLU A 209 13.46 -20.80 5.65
CA GLU A 209 13.18 -19.58 6.42
C GLU A 209 13.54 -19.78 7.92
N LEU A 210 13.22 -20.94 8.46
CA LEU A 210 13.56 -21.27 9.86
C LEU A 210 15.08 -21.33 10.07
N LEU A 211 15.82 -21.95 9.15
CA LEU A 211 17.28 -22.01 9.20
C LEU A 211 17.90 -20.63 9.06
N GLN A 212 17.42 -19.81 8.10
CA GLN A 212 17.89 -18.44 7.91
C GLN A 212 17.76 -17.62 9.19
N ASN A 213 16.63 -17.73 9.89
CA ASN A 213 16.40 -17.02 11.14
C ASN A 213 17.39 -17.48 12.24
N GLN A 214 17.66 -18.79 12.35
CA GLN A 214 18.61 -19.30 13.30
C GLN A 214 20.05 -18.87 12.99
N TYR A 215 20.45 -18.89 11.72
CA TYR A 215 21.75 -18.36 11.29
C TYR A 215 21.90 -16.87 11.62
N ARG A 216 20.86 -16.06 11.36
CA ARG A 216 20.89 -14.64 11.71
C ARG A 216 21.09 -14.40 13.20
N ILE A 217 20.42 -15.19 14.06
CA ILE A 217 20.57 -15.10 15.51
C ILE A 217 21.97 -15.54 15.95
N GLY A 218 22.51 -16.59 15.33
CA GLY A 218 23.84 -17.11 15.68
C GLY A 218 25.02 -16.25 15.19
N LEU A 219 24.81 -15.36 14.22
CA LEU A 219 25.83 -14.48 13.66
C LEU A 219 25.80 -13.05 14.24
N SER A 220 24.74 -12.67 14.95
CA SER A 220 24.60 -11.38 15.64
C SER A 220 25.12 -11.48 17.08
#